data_aba28fbf83febb6090a3a6b06cf9abf8
#
_entry.id   aba28fbf83febb6090a3a6b06cf9abf8
#
_cell.length_a   1.000
_cell.length_b   1.000
_cell.length_c   1.000
_cell.angle_alpha   90.00
_cell.angle_beta   90.00
_cell.angle_gamma   90.00
#
_symmetry.space_group_name_H-M   'P 1'
#
loop_
_entity.id
_entity.type
_entity.pdbx_description
1 polymer ?
#
loop_
_entity_poly.entity_id
_entity_poly.type
_entity_poly.pdbx_seq_one_letter_code
_entity_poly.pdbx_strand_id
1 'polypeptide(L)'
;MRRRVFLAASLALVPWAGQAADATALEAAIGDAVPVEGGIELRVPAVAENGAQVPLAIVADSAMTAEDHVAAIHVFAPGNPTPGVASFHLFPGLARAEVHTRIRVAEEQAILVLAVHANGTVRRASAALKVTRGGCLS
;
A
#
# COMPACT_ATOMS: atom_id res chain seq x y z
N MET A 1 -24.68 2.43 51.76
CA MET A 1 -24.26 2.93 50.48
C MET A 1 -23.61 1.83 49.67
N ARG A 2 -24.24 1.47 48.60
CA ARG A 2 -23.69 0.44 47.72
C ARG A 2 -22.77 1.09 46.70
N ARG A 3 -21.51 0.86 46.82
CA ARG A 3 -20.56 1.22 45.76
C ARG A 3 -20.69 0.21 44.63
N ARG A 4 -21.27 0.63 43.56
CA ARG A 4 -21.21 -0.16 42.32
C ARG A 4 -19.84 0.06 41.72
N VAL A 5 -18.99 -0.92 41.85
CA VAL A 5 -17.73 -0.96 41.12
C VAL A 5 -18.08 -1.35 39.70
N PHE A 6 -18.05 -0.38 38.80
CA PHE A 6 -18.08 -0.66 37.38
C PHE A 6 -16.67 -1.10 36.98
N LEU A 7 -16.50 -2.41 36.84
CA LEU A 7 -15.38 -2.93 36.10
C LEU A 7 -15.62 -2.59 34.63
N ALA A 8 -15.10 -1.46 34.23
CA ALA A 8 -14.95 -1.20 32.83
C ALA A 8 -13.91 -2.20 32.31
N ALA A 9 -14.40 -3.25 31.67
CA ALA A 9 -13.54 -4.08 30.87
C ALA A 9 -13.06 -3.23 29.71
N SER A 10 -11.93 -2.59 29.88
CA SER A 10 -11.23 -2.00 28.76
C SER A 10 -10.78 -3.16 27.87
N LEU A 11 -11.48 -3.36 26.76
CA LEU A 11 -10.95 -4.17 25.68
C LEU A 11 -9.71 -3.44 25.20
N ALA A 12 -8.57 -3.85 25.70
CA ALA A 12 -7.31 -3.46 25.11
C ALA A 12 -7.24 -4.11 23.73
N LEU A 13 -7.58 -3.35 22.70
CA LEU A 13 -7.23 -3.70 21.35
C LEU A 13 -5.70 -3.66 21.28
N VAL A 14 -5.09 -4.83 21.42
CA VAL A 14 -3.65 -4.95 21.19
C VAL A 14 -3.45 -4.84 19.67
N PRO A 15 -2.88 -3.74 19.17
CA PRO A 15 -2.56 -3.67 17.76
C PRO A 15 -1.51 -4.74 17.46
N TRP A 16 -1.72 -5.49 16.42
CA TRP A 16 -0.71 -6.41 15.93
C TRP A 16 0.52 -5.58 15.56
N ALA A 17 1.69 -6.04 15.99
CA ALA A 17 2.94 -5.32 15.75
C ALA A 17 3.18 -4.98 14.29
N GLY A 18 2.70 -5.82 13.36
CA GLY A 18 2.73 -5.56 11.92
C GLY A 18 1.87 -4.38 11.48
N GLN A 19 0.70 -4.17 12.10
CA GLN A 19 -0.20 -3.07 11.75
C GLN A 19 0.38 -1.71 12.17
N ALA A 20 1.11 -1.65 13.27
CA ALA A 20 1.73 -0.41 13.73
C ALA A 20 2.84 0.05 12.78
N ALA A 21 3.66 -0.88 12.27
CA ALA A 21 4.71 -0.58 11.28
C ALA A 21 4.11 -0.12 9.96
N ASP A 22 3.02 -0.77 9.52
CA ASP A 22 2.31 -0.40 8.29
C ASP A 22 1.67 0.98 8.40
N ALA A 23 1.02 1.28 9.53
CA ALA A 23 0.42 2.57 9.78
C ALA A 23 1.46 3.70 9.74
N THR A 24 2.64 3.48 10.32
CA THR A 24 3.72 4.46 10.31
C THR A 24 4.24 4.72 8.89
N ALA A 25 4.42 3.67 8.11
CA ALA A 25 4.87 3.79 6.73
C ALA A 25 3.83 4.51 5.86
N LEU A 26 2.55 4.22 6.07
CA LEU A 26 1.44 4.88 5.39
C LEU A 26 1.37 6.37 5.76
N GLU A 27 1.44 6.71 7.04
CA GLU A 27 1.45 8.10 7.49
C GLU A 27 2.61 8.89 6.91
N ALA A 28 3.79 8.29 6.83
CA ALA A 28 4.95 8.92 6.22
C ALA A 28 4.72 9.22 4.73
N ALA A 29 3.93 8.39 4.06
CA ALA A 29 3.66 8.53 2.63
C ALA A 29 2.53 9.53 2.32
N ILE A 30 1.47 9.54 3.12
CA ILE A 30 0.23 10.27 2.80
C ILE A 30 -0.24 11.24 3.90
N GLY A 31 0.42 11.28 5.05
CA GLY A 31 0.02 12.12 6.17
C GLY A 31 -1.36 11.71 6.71
N ASP A 32 -2.23 12.69 6.92
CA ASP A 32 -3.58 12.49 7.47
C ASP A 32 -4.64 12.15 6.41
N ALA A 33 -4.26 12.02 5.15
CA ALA A 33 -5.21 11.74 4.08
C ALA A 33 -5.85 10.37 4.27
N VAL A 34 -7.15 10.29 4.01
CA VAL A 34 -7.91 9.03 4.06
C VAL A 34 -7.99 8.46 2.65
N PRO A 35 -7.37 7.29 2.39
CA PRO A 35 -7.42 6.68 1.07
C PRO A 35 -8.84 6.26 0.68
N VAL A 36 -9.17 6.48 -0.59
CA VAL A 36 -10.44 6.08 -1.19
C VAL A 36 -10.19 4.93 -2.14
N GLU A 37 -10.97 3.87 -2.03
CA GLU A 37 -10.87 2.70 -2.92
C GLU A 37 -11.18 3.07 -4.36
N GLY A 38 -10.44 2.46 -5.29
CA GLY A 38 -10.66 2.61 -6.72
C GLY A 38 -9.75 3.61 -7.41
N GLY A 39 -9.93 3.76 -8.70
CA GLY A 39 -9.12 4.66 -9.51
C GLY A 39 -7.72 4.14 -9.83
N ILE A 40 -7.42 2.90 -9.50
CA ILE A 40 -6.13 2.25 -9.78
C ILE A 40 -6.38 0.86 -10.34
N GLU A 41 -5.77 0.57 -11.47
CA GLU A 41 -5.67 -0.80 -11.98
C GLU A 41 -4.34 -1.37 -11.51
N LEU A 42 -4.42 -2.44 -10.74
CA LEU A 42 -3.26 -3.13 -10.18
C LEU A 42 -3.18 -4.53 -10.79
N ARG A 43 -2.09 -4.80 -11.49
CA ARG A 43 -1.83 -6.11 -12.07
C ARG A 43 -0.63 -6.76 -11.40
N VAL A 44 -0.90 -7.86 -10.72
CA VAL A 44 0.11 -8.69 -10.08
C VAL A 44 -0.31 -10.15 -10.29
N PRO A 45 0.62 -11.09 -10.51
CA PRO A 45 0.25 -12.49 -10.65
C PRO A 45 -0.40 -13.00 -9.35
N ALA A 46 -1.44 -13.82 -9.47
CA ALA A 46 -2.07 -14.41 -8.30
C ALA A 46 -1.12 -15.34 -7.54
N VAL A 47 -0.21 -15.98 -8.27
CA VAL A 47 0.84 -16.84 -7.72
C VAL A 47 2.18 -16.47 -8.34
N ALA A 48 3.14 -16.11 -7.53
CA ALA A 48 4.51 -15.86 -7.94
C ALA A 48 5.39 -17.06 -7.59
N GLU A 49 6.09 -17.61 -8.56
CA GLU A 49 7.03 -18.70 -8.33
C GLU A 49 8.30 -18.24 -7.62
N ASN A 50 8.66 -16.97 -7.82
CA ASN A 50 9.85 -16.37 -7.22
C ASN A 50 9.49 -15.02 -6.60
N GLY A 51 9.44 -14.98 -5.28
CA GLY A 51 9.16 -13.74 -4.54
C GLY A 51 10.25 -12.68 -4.65
N ALA A 52 11.44 -13.00 -5.13
CA ALA A 52 12.51 -12.02 -5.31
C ALA A 52 12.25 -11.08 -6.50
N GLN A 53 11.43 -11.49 -7.47
CA GLN A 53 11.16 -10.73 -8.68
C GLN A 53 9.71 -10.91 -9.11
N VAL A 54 8.81 -10.21 -8.44
CA VAL A 54 7.38 -10.25 -8.76
C VAL A 54 7.05 -9.09 -9.68
N PRO A 55 6.56 -9.36 -10.90
CA PRO A 55 6.15 -8.29 -11.81
C PRO A 55 4.93 -7.56 -11.28
N LEU A 56 4.93 -6.25 -11.41
CA LEU A 56 3.88 -5.38 -10.93
C LEU A 56 3.60 -4.30 -11.96
N ALA A 57 2.35 -4.14 -12.34
CA ALA A 57 1.90 -3.05 -13.21
C ALA A 57 0.81 -2.26 -12.51
N ILE A 58 0.94 -0.96 -12.51
CA ILE A 58 0.04 -0.03 -11.87
C ILE A 58 -0.39 1.02 -12.89
N VAL A 59 -1.69 1.21 -13.05
CA VAL A 59 -2.25 2.29 -13.85
C VAL A 59 -3.22 3.05 -12.97
N ALA A 60 -2.94 4.32 -12.72
CA ALA A 60 -3.83 5.19 -11.95
C ALA A 60 -4.61 6.11 -12.90
N ASP A 61 -5.91 6.26 -12.65
CA ASP A 61 -6.77 7.14 -13.44
C ASP A 61 -6.42 8.59 -13.17
N SER A 62 -5.96 9.28 -14.20
CA SER A 62 -5.64 10.70 -14.13
C SER A 62 -5.52 11.28 -15.53
N ALA A 63 -5.94 12.52 -15.70
CA ALA A 63 -5.73 13.28 -16.93
C ALA A 63 -4.28 13.68 -17.13
N MET A 64 -3.46 13.61 -16.09
CA MET A 64 -2.05 14.02 -16.08
C MET A 64 -1.84 15.46 -16.56
N THR A 65 -2.72 16.35 -16.12
CA THR A 65 -2.59 17.79 -16.31
C THR A 65 -1.92 18.46 -15.11
N ALA A 66 -1.54 19.71 -15.22
CA ALA A 66 -0.93 20.45 -14.12
C ALA A 66 -1.85 20.52 -12.87
N GLU A 67 -3.16 20.64 -13.09
CA GLU A 67 -4.16 20.73 -12.01
C GLU A 67 -4.63 19.36 -11.53
N ASP A 68 -4.63 18.37 -12.41
CA ASP A 68 -5.11 17.01 -12.10
C ASP A 68 -4.11 15.99 -12.61
N HIS A 69 -3.21 15.58 -11.72
CA HIS A 69 -2.27 14.51 -12.01
C HIS A 69 -1.97 13.70 -10.76
N VAL A 70 -1.54 12.47 -10.98
CA VAL A 70 -0.97 11.64 -9.92
C VAL A 70 0.47 12.11 -9.68
N ALA A 71 0.73 12.62 -8.49
CA ALA A 71 2.05 13.13 -8.11
C ALA A 71 2.98 12.02 -7.62
N ALA A 72 2.43 11.01 -6.96
CA ALA A 72 3.22 9.91 -6.41
C ALA A 72 2.43 8.61 -6.36
N ILE A 73 3.13 7.50 -6.53
CA ILE A 73 2.59 6.15 -6.33
C ILE A 73 3.48 5.45 -5.31
N HIS A 74 2.88 4.94 -4.24
CA HIS A 74 3.58 4.19 -3.21
C HIS A 74 3.12 2.75 -3.19
N VAL A 75 4.06 1.83 -3.09
CA VAL A 75 3.80 0.40 -3.04
C VAL A 75 4.23 -0.15 -1.69
N PHE A 76 3.32 -0.87 -1.04
CA PHE A 76 3.56 -1.50 0.25
C PHE A 76 3.33 -3.00 0.19
N ALA A 77 4.23 -3.75 0.81
CA ALA A 77 4.09 -5.17 1.06
C ALA A 77 4.17 -5.39 2.57
N PRO A 78 3.01 -5.40 3.28
CA PRO A 78 2.98 -5.41 4.75
C PRO A 78 3.67 -6.60 5.40
N GLY A 79 3.70 -7.75 4.72
CA GLY A 79 4.40 -8.95 5.20
C GLY A 79 5.91 -8.94 5.02
N ASN A 80 6.45 -7.94 4.34
CA ASN A 80 7.90 -7.81 4.19
C ASN A 80 8.53 -7.22 5.45
N PRO A 81 9.83 -7.52 5.72
CA PRO A 81 10.56 -6.88 6.82
C PRO A 81 10.56 -5.37 6.73
N THR A 82 10.60 -4.83 5.51
CA THR A 82 10.45 -3.41 5.23
C THR A 82 9.18 -3.24 4.40
N PRO A 83 8.06 -2.80 4.98
CA PRO A 83 6.78 -2.71 4.28
C PRO A 83 6.75 -1.75 3.11
N GLY A 84 7.42 -0.61 3.18
CA GLY A 84 7.54 0.32 2.07
C GLY A 84 8.49 -0.22 1.01
N VAL A 85 7.94 -0.71 -0.10
CA VAL A 85 8.72 -1.39 -1.14
C VAL A 85 9.27 -0.43 -2.17
N ALA A 86 8.43 0.49 -2.66
CA ALA A 86 8.80 1.42 -3.71
C ALA A 86 7.94 2.67 -3.67
N SER A 87 8.51 3.77 -4.15
CA SER A 87 7.80 5.02 -4.36
C SER A 87 8.23 5.62 -5.70
N PHE A 88 7.24 6.11 -6.44
CA PHE A 88 7.46 6.71 -7.75
C PHE A 88 6.87 8.11 -7.75
N HIS A 89 7.67 9.09 -8.18
CA HIS A 89 7.22 10.45 -8.33
C HIS A 89 6.95 10.72 -9.80
N LEU A 90 5.75 11.19 -10.11
CA LEU A 90 5.31 11.44 -11.47
C LEU A 90 5.18 12.93 -11.74
N PHE A 91 5.22 13.29 -13.00
CA PHE A 91 5.17 14.68 -13.44
C PHE A 91 3.94 14.91 -14.31
N PRO A 92 3.30 16.08 -14.25
CA PRO A 92 2.30 16.44 -15.22
C PRO A 92 2.95 16.48 -16.60
N GLY A 93 2.19 16.06 -17.62
CA GLY A 93 2.73 15.95 -18.97
C GLY A 93 3.13 14.54 -19.40
N LEU A 94 3.18 13.59 -18.45
CA LEU A 94 3.23 12.18 -18.82
C LEU A 94 1.91 11.78 -19.45
N ALA A 95 1.97 10.92 -20.47
CA ALA A 95 0.76 10.49 -21.16
C ALA A 95 -0.21 9.75 -20.24
N ARG A 96 0.33 8.99 -19.29
CA ARG A 96 -0.43 8.17 -18.35
C ARG A 96 0.31 8.05 -17.02
N ALA A 97 -0.46 7.89 -15.94
CA ALA A 97 0.10 7.52 -14.64
C ALA A 97 0.26 5.98 -14.59
N GLU A 98 1.29 5.49 -15.21
CA GLU A 98 1.55 4.06 -15.38
C GLU A 98 2.96 3.70 -14.93
N VAL A 99 3.07 2.64 -14.14
CA VAL A 99 4.35 2.13 -13.63
C VAL A 99 4.40 0.62 -13.86
N HIS A 100 5.48 0.17 -14.46
CA HIS A 100 5.82 -1.25 -14.57
C HIS A 100 7.12 -1.50 -13.85
N THR A 101 7.11 -2.41 -12.90
CA THR A 101 8.31 -2.71 -12.11
C THR A 101 8.29 -4.15 -11.61
N ARG A 102 9.32 -4.52 -10.88
CA ARG A 102 9.38 -5.78 -10.14
C ARG A 102 9.67 -5.47 -8.69
N ILE A 103 9.00 -6.19 -7.82
CA ILE A 103 9.13 -6.01 -6.38
C ILE A 103 9.53 -7.33 -5.72
N ARG A 104 10.07 -7.21 -4.52
CA ARG A 104 10.38 -8.35 -3.67
C ARG A 104 9.24 -8.57 -2.69
N VAL A 105 8.74 -9.79 -2.63
CA VAL A 105 7.65 -10.21 -1.75
C VAL A 105 8.14 -11.40 -0.92
N ALA A 106 8.19 -11.22 0.38
CA ALA A 106 8.76 -12.22 1.28
C ALA A 106 7.87 -13.45 1.47
N GLU A 107 6.56 -13.24 1.46
CA GLU A 107 5.58 -14.28 1.75
C GLU A 107 4.22 -13.94 1.15
N GLU A 108 3.28 -14.89 1.22
CA GLU A 108 1.89 -14.66 0.83
C GLU A 108 1.32 -13.46 1.58
N GLN A 109 0.76 -12.50 0.85
CA GLN A 109 0.22 -11.28 1.41
C GLN A 109 -0.59 -10.49 0.38
N ALA A 110 -1.23 -9.42 0.81
CA ALA A 110 -1.84 -8.45 -0.08
C ALA A 110 -0.85 -7.31 -0.34
N ILE A 111 -0.64 -6.97 -1.59
CA ILE A 111 0.13 -5.80 -1.99
C ILE A 111 -0.80 -4.60 -1.97
N LEU A 112 -0.39 -3.51 -1.35
CA LEU A 112 -1.14 -2.27 -1.26
C LEU A 112 -0.47 -1.20 -2.11
N VAL A 113 -1.27 -0.52 -2.91
CA VAL A 113 -0.82 0.60 -3.75
C VAL A 113 -1.63 1.84 -3.41
N LEU A 114 -0.94 2.94 -3.19
CA LEU A 114 -1.53 4.25 -2.97
C LEU A 114 -1.10 5.20 -4.09
N ALA A 115 -2.07 5.87 -4.70
CA ALA A 115 -1.81 6.93 -5.66
C ALA A 115 -2.19 8.28 -5.04
N VAL A 116 -1.22 9.14 -4.88
CA VAL A 116 -1.40 10.49 -4.32
C VAL A 116 -1.56 11.47 -5.46
N HIS A 117 -2.73 12.10 -5.53
CA HIS A 117 -3.02 13.13 -6.53
C HIS A 117 -2.53 14.49 -6.07
N ALA A 118 -2.23 15.37 -7.02
CA ALA A 118 -1.75 16.72 -6.75
C ALA A 118 -2.72 17.54 -5.90
N ASN A 119 -4.02 17.25 -5.96
CA ASN A 119 -5.05 17.92 -5.16
C ASN A 119 -5.16 17.40 -3.71
N GLY A 120 -4.31 16.45 -3.32
CA GLY A 120 -4.32 15.84 -2.00
C GLY A 120 -5.19 14.59 -1.87
N THR A 121 -5.97 14.22 -2.89
CA THR A 121 -6.74 12.98 -2.88
C THR A 121 -5.80 11.78 -2.97
N VAL A 122 -6.07 10.75 -2.17
CA VAL A 122 -5.32 9.49 -2.20
C VAL A 122 -6.26 8.38 -2.63
N ARG A 123 -5.87 7.67 -3.68
CA ARG A 123 -6.56 6.46 -4.14
C ARG A 123 -5.82 5.22 -3.68
N ARG A 124 -6.53 4.15 -3.55
CA ARG A 124 -6.02 2.91 -2.99
C ARG A 124 -6.47 1.71 -3.82
N ALA A 125 -5.56 0.75 -3.98
CA ALA A 125 -5.89 -0.58 -4.51
C ALA A 125 -5.05 -1.62 -3.79
N SER A 126 -5.58 -2.84 -3.68
CA SER A 126 -4.84 -3.97 -3.12
C SER A 126 -5.11 -5.23 -3.91
N ALA A 127 -4.14 -6.14 -3.92
CA ALA A 127 -4.28 -7.44 -4.57
C ALA A 127 -3.55 -8.50 -3.76
N ALA A 128 -4.22 -9.64 -3.54
CA ALA A 128 -3.62 -10.77 -2.86
C ALA A 128 -2.66 -11.52 -3.78
N LEU A 129 -1.56 -11.97 -3.23
CA LEU A 129 -0.49 -12.64 -3.94
C LEU A 129 0.04 -13.82 -3.11
N LYS A 130 0.11 -14.99 -3.72
CA LYS A 130 0.77 -16.16 -3.16
C LYS A 130 2.18 -16.27 -3.71
N VAL A 131 3.11 -16.63 -2.85
CA VAL A 131 4.51 -16.82 -3.20
C VAL A 131 4.91 -18.26 -2.87
N THR A 132 5.36 -19.01 -3.87
CA THR A 132 5.80 -20.40 -3.67
C THR A 132 7.24 -20.48 -3.16
N ARG A 133 8.05 -19.42 -3.41
CA ARG A 133 9.39 -19.27 -2.85
C ARG A 133 9.54 -17.86 -2.33
N GLY A 134 9.85 -17.73 -1.04
CA GLY A 134 10.05 -16.43 -0.42
C GLY A 134 11.26 -15.69 -0.99
N GLY A 135 11.10 -14.40 -1.28
CA GLY A 135 12.15 -13.56 -1.85
C GLY A 135 13.17 -13.04 -0.85
N CYS A 136 12.97 -13.26 0.44
CA CYS A 136 13.81 -12.73 1.51
C CYS A 136 14.56 -13.80 2.30
N LEU A 137 14.60 -15.03 1.79
CA LEU A 137 15.22 -16.16 2.48
C LEU A 137 16.67 -16.42 2.09
N SER A 138 17.26 -15.54 1.39
CA SER A 138 18.67 -15.65 1.04
C SER A 138 19.55 -14.93 2.03
#